data_63f22aea6b87997440d5015a195e93ae
#
_entry.id   63f22aea6b87997440d5015a195e93ae
#
_cell.length_a   1.000
_cell.length_b   1.000
_cell.length_c   1.000
_cell.angle_alpha   90.00
_cell.angle_beta   90.00
_cell.angle_gamma   90.00
#
_symmetry.space_group_name_H-M   'P 1'
#
loop_
_entity.id
_entity.type
_entity.pdbx_description
1 polymer ?
#
loop_
_entity_poly.entity_id
_entity_poly.type
_entity_poly.pdbx_seq_one_letter_code
_entity_poly.pdbx_strand_id
1 'polypeptide(L)'
;EDDRDMRELVAGHLEHSGFDVLKAEDGIKGQALALQYSPDVILLDLMLPNVDGLTLCQRLRRDERTCNIPILMITALGGLKDKVTGFNSGADDYITKPFDLEELHVRIKALLRRTNRAQLNSSNQQEILNYGPLTLVPERFEVIWFESPVRLTHLEFELLHCLLQRHGQTVSPSLILKEVWGYEPDDDIETIRVHVRHLRTKLEPDPRKPKFIKTVYGAGYCLELPTGLAVNDAKKEFLNSRESNLINR
;
A
#
# COMPACT_ATOMS: atom_id res chain seq x y z
N GLU A 1 13.48 -2.98 14.68
CA GLU A 1 13.16 -3.19 16.09
C GLU A 1 14.39 -2.91 16.95
N ASP A 2 14.33 -1.96 17.86
CA ASP A 2 15.45 -1.61 18.75
C ASP A 2 15.51 -2.51 19.98
N ASP A 3 14.34 -2.96 20.47
CA ASP A 3 14.29 -3.93 21.56
C ASP A 3 14.89 -5.26 21.11
N ARG A 4 15.99 -5.65 21.79
CA ARG A 4 16.75 -6.85 21.44
C ARG A 4 15.92 -8.12 21.64
N ASP A 5 15.17 -8.21 22.74
CA ASP A 5 14.46 -9.43 23.10
C ASP A 5 13.28 -9.65 22.14
N MET A 6 12.54 -8.59 21.82
CA MET A 6 11.48 -8.62 20.83
C MET A 6 12.02 -8.97 19.44
N ARG A 7 13.14 -8.36 19.02
CA ARG A 7 13.79 -8.63 17.74
C ARG A 7 14.22 -10.08 17.61
N GLU A 8 14.86 -10.65 18.65
CA GLU A 8 15.25 -12.06 18.64
C GLU A 8 14.06 -13.02 18.72
N LEU A 9 13.01 -12.68 19.46
CA LEU A 9 11.78 -13.47 19.54
C LEU A 9 11.10 -13.56 18.17
N VAL A 10 10.89 -12.42 17.52
CA VAL A 10 10.25 -12.35 16.19
C VAL A 10 11.12 -13.06 15.15
N ALA A 11 12.43 -12.80 15.15
CA ALA A 11 13.35 -13.43 14.22
C ALA A 11 13.36 -14.95 14.38
N GLY A 12 13.48 -15.46 15.60
CA GLY A 12 13.49 -16.89 15.86
C GLY A 12 12.19 -17.59 15.43
N HIS A 13 11.03 -16.96 15.64
CA HIS A 13 9.74 -17.50 15.18
C HIS A 13 9.68 -17.57 13.65
N LEU A 14 10.15 -16.53 12.96
CA LEU A 14 10.15 -16.48 11.49
C LEU A 14 11.17 -17.45 10.89
N GLU A 15 12.39 -17.53 11.45
CA GLU A 15 13.41 -18.50 11.05
C GLU A 15 12.89 -19.94 11.19
N HIS A 16 12.19 -20.24 12.33
CA HIS A 16 11.56 -21.55 12.52
C HIS A 16 10.45 -21.84 11.50
N SER A 17 9.81 -20.81 11.01
CA SER A 17 8.79 -20.88 9.95
C SER A 17 9.36 -20.94 8.53
N GLY A 18 10.69 -21.00 8.37
CA GLY A 18 11.39 -21.16 7.10
C GLY A 18 11.73 -19.87 6.36
N PHE A 19 11.73 -18.71 7.05
CA PHE A 19 12.16 -17.43 6.47
C PHE A 19 13.64 -17.18 6.73
N ASP A 20 14.31 -16.56 5.77
CA ASP A 20 15.64 -15.97 5.96
C ASP A 20 15.47 -14.56 6.56
N VAL A 21 16.01 -14.32 7.76
CA VAL A 21 15.76 -13.09 8.51
C VAL A 21 17.00 -12.22 8.61
N LEU A 22 16.92 -10.99 8.12
CA LEU A 22 17.90 -9.94 8.33
C LEU A 22 17.49 -9.06 9.52
N LYS A 23 18.40 -8.80 10.46
CA LYS A 23 18.11 -8.07 11.70
C LYS A 23 18.79 -6.70 11.72
N ALA A 24 18.03 -5.68 12.09
CA ALA A 24 18.50 -4.32 12.29
C ALA A 24 17.98 -3.75 13.62
N GLU A 25 18.87 -3.12 14.37
CA GLU A 25 18.55 -2.47 15.64
C GLU A 25 18.14 -1.00 15.51
N ASP A 26 18.34 -0.40 14.33
CA ASP A 26 17.95 0.98 14.05
C ASP A 26 17.58 1.20 12.59
N GLY A 27 16.99 2.36 12.31
CA GLY A 27 16.53 2.70 10.97
C GLY A 27 17.64 2.88 9.93
N ILE A 28 18.86 3.28 10.33
CA ILE A 28 19.99 3.47 9.41
C ILE A 28 20.47 2.12 8.89
N LYS A 29 20.67 1.16 9.81
CA LYS A 29 21.06 -0.21 9.47
C LYS A 29 19.97 -0.93 8.68
N GLY A 30 18.69 -0.75 9.08
CA GLY A 30 17.55 -1.29 8.36
C GLY A 30 17.48 -0.81 6.91
N GLN A 31 17.67 0.49 6.68
CA GLN A 31 17.71 1.05 5.33
C GLN A 31 18.87 0.48 4.50
N ALA A 32 20.06 0.38 5.09
CA ALA A 32 21.23 -0.17 4.41
C ALA A 32 21.01 -1.63 3.97
N LEU A 33 20.45 -2.46 4.86
CA LEU A 33 20.13 -3.86 4.57
C LEU A 33 19.04 -3.97 3.47
N ALA A 34 17.99 -3.15 3.54
CA ALA A 34 16.94 -3.14 2.52
C ALA A 34 17.48 -2.81 1.13
N LEU A 35 18.39 -1.84 1.04
CA LEU A 35 19.04 -1.43 -0.21
C LEU A 35 20.02 -2.47 -0.75
N GLN A 36 20.70 -3.19 0.13
CA GLN A 36 21.73 -4.17 -0.23
C GLN A 36 21.12 -5.51 -0.65
N TYR A 37 20.10 -5.96 0.06
CA TYR A 37 19.56 -7.33 -0.08
C TYR A 37 18.19 -7.40 -0.74
N SER A 38 17.47 -6.27 -0.88
CA SER A 38 16.13 -6.20 -1.47
C SER A 38 15.18 -7.29 -0.91
N PRO A 39 14.90 -7.29 0.41
CA PRO A 39 14.09 -8.32 1.04
C PRO A 39 12.66 -8.35 0.46
N ASP A 40 12.00 -9.51 0.54
CA ASP A 40 10.62 -9.69 0.07
C ASP A 40 9.58 -8.97 0.93
N VAL A 41 9.90 -8.67 2.20
CA VAL A 41 9.05 -7.93 3.14
C VAL A 41 9.91 -7.25 4.21
N ILE A 42 9.47 -6.10 4.70
CA ILE A 42 10.11 -5.37 5.80
C ILE A 42 9.13 -5.32 6.97
N LEU A 43 9.60 -5.76 8.15
CA LEU A 43 8.95 -5.49 9.44
C LEU A 43 9.59 -4.25 10.05
N LEU A 44 8.79 -3.24 10.37
CA LEU A 44 9.31 -1.94 10.76
C LEU A 44 8.62 -1.43 12.03
N ASP A 45 9.38 -1.29 13.11
CA ASP A 45 8.87 -0.60 14.29
C ASP A 45 8.79 0.91 14.03
N LEU A 46 7.75 1.53 14.56
CA LEU A 46 7.60 2.98 14.55
C LEU A 46 8.61 3.68 15.46
N MET A 47 8.88 3.11 16.62
CA MET A 47 9.67 3.70 17.69
C MET A 47 11.15 3.32 17.60
N LEU A 48 11.80 3.70 16.49
CA LEU A 48 13.23 3.43 16.31
C LEU A 48 14.09 4.61 16.74
N PRO A 49 15.29 4.36 17.29
CA PRO A 49 16.29 5.40 17.55
C PRO A 49 16.86 5.95 16.24
N ASN A 50 17.42 7.16 16.31
CA ASN A 50 18.08 7.89 15.22
C ASN A 50 17.17 8.30 14.07
N VAL A 51 16.51 7.35 13.44
CA VAL A 51 15.52 7.58 12.36
C VAL A 51 14.25 6.84 12.71
N ASP A 52 13.18 7.58 13.00
CA ASP A 52 11.90 6.98 13.32
C ASP A 52 11.32 6.17 12.14
N GLY A 53 10.47 5.18 12.46
CA GLY A 53 9.94 4.25 11.47
C GLY A 53 9.12 4.93 10.37
N LEU A 54 8.43 6.05 10.64
CA LEU A 54 7.68 6.79 9.63
C LEU A 54 8.61 7.43 8.61
N THR A 55 9.65 8.10 9.09
CA THR A 55 10.68 8.70 8.25
C THR A 55 11.40 7.65 7.41
N LEU A 56 11.73 6.50 8.01
CA LEU A 56 12.34 5.38 7.29
C LEU A 56 11.41 4.85 6.20
N CYS A 57 10.15 4.61 6.52
CA CYS A 57 9.16 4.16 5.55
C CYS A 57 9.07 5.11 4.34
N GLN A 58 9.00 6.42 4.59
CA GLN A 58 8.98 7.43 3.52
C GLN A 58 10.25 7.40 2.65
N ARG A 59 11.42 7.20 3.26
CA ARG A 59 12.69 7.06 2.52
C ARG A 59 12.67 5.82 1.63
N LEU A 60 12.24 4.68 2.16
CA LEU A 60 12.11 3.43 1.39
C LEU A 60 11.13 3.58 0.23
N ARG A 61 10.04 4.32 0.39
CA ARG A 61 9.05 4.58 -0.68
C ARG A 61 9.54 5.53 -1.77
N ARG A 62 10.54 6.36 -1.47
CA ARG A 62 11.15 7.29 -2.44
C ARG A 62 12.26 6.65 -3.27
N ASP A 63 12.91 5.60 -2.78
CA ASP A 63 13.98 4.91 -3.51
C ASP A 63 13.39 3.83 -4.44
N GLU A 64 13.76 3.86 -5.71
CA GLU A 64 13.23 2.95 -6.74
C GLU A 64 13.50 1.47 -6.46
N ARG A 65 14.57 1.16 -5.72
CA ARG A 65 14.96 -0.22 -5.37
C ARG A 65 14.11 -0.81 -4.26
N THR A 66 13.51 0.03 -3.42
CA THR A 66 12.78 -0.40 -2.21
C THR A 66 11.31 0.02 -2.20
N CYS A 67 10.89 0.89 -3.13
CA CYS A 67 9.54 1.48 -3.12
C CYS A 67 8.40 0.45 -3.21
N ASN A 68 8.66 -0.71 -3.79
CA ASN A 68 7.69 -1.79 -3.98
C ASN A 68 7.81 -2.92 -2.94
N ILE A 69 8.81 -2.88 -2.04
CA ILE A 69 8.94 -3.87 -0.98
C ILE A 69 7.78 -3.69 0.01
N PRO A 70 6.98 -4.71 0.29
CA PRO A 70 5.92 -4.62 1.30
C PRO A 70 6.47 -4.26 2.68
N ILE A 71 5.81 -3.34 3.37
CA ILE A 71 6.18 -2.90 4.71
C ILE A 71 5.04 -3.17 5.67
N LEU A 72 5.27 -4.07 6.64
CA LEU A 72 4.40 -4.27 7.80
C LEU A 72 4.93 -3.45 8.96
N MET A 73 4.18 -2.45 9.39
CA MET A 73 4.53 -1.67 10.57
C MET A 73 4.12 -2.35 11.86
N ILE A 74 5.03 -2.34 12.83
CA ILE A 74 4.78 -2.77 14.20
C ILE A 74 4.68 -1.51 15.07
N THR A 75 3.64 -1.37 15.89
CA THR A 75 3.43 -0.15 16.67
C THR A 75 2.90 -0.44 18.06
N ALA A 76 3.41 0.27 19.07
CA ALA A 76 2.84 0.29 20.41
C ALA A 76 1.60 1.23 20.50
N LEU A 77 1.36 2.04 19.48
CA LEU A 77 0.34 3.07 19.47
C LEU A 77 -0.96 2.52 18.90
N GLY A 78 -1.91 2.15 19.77
CA GLY A 78 -3.23 1.62 19.41
C GLY A 78 -4.25 2.71 19.02
N GLY A 79 -3.87 3.97 18.95
CA GLY A 79 -4.77 5.09 18.63
C GLY A 79 -5.04 5.23 17.12
N LEU A 80 -6.30 5.54 16.77
CA LEU A 80 -6.71 5.83 15.39
C LEU A 80 -5.83 6.89 14.69
N LYS A 81 -5.38 7.92 15.44
CA LYS A 81 -4.51 8.97 14.90
C LYS A 81 -3.14 8.45 14.51
N ASP A 82 -2.61 7.51 15.26
CA ASP A 82 -1.26 6.97 15.05
C ASP A 82 -1.25 5.98 13.89
N LYS A 83 -2.29 5.15 13.77
CA LYS A 83 -2.53 4.31 12.60
C LYS A 83 -2.63 5.17 11.33
N VAL A 84 -3.41 6.25 11.32
CA VAL A 84 -3.55 7.16 10.17
C VAL A 84 -2.24 7.85 9.82
N THR A 85 -1.42 8.24 10.80
CA THR A 85 -0.12 8.88 10.56
C THR A 85 0.87 7.89 9.95
N GLY A 86 0.90 6.68 10.47
CA GLY A 86 1.74 5.60 9.96
C GLY A 86 1.38 5.21 8.52
N PHE A 87 0.11 5.03 8.22
CA PHE A 87 -0.36 4.76 6.86
C PHE A 87 -0.01 5.88 5.88
N ASN A 88 -0.06 7.15 6.28
CA ASN A 88 0.37 8.27 5.44
C ASN A 88 1.86 8.20 5.07
N SER A 89 2.67 7.39 5.74
CA SER A 89 4.07 7.13 5.40
C SER A 89 4.26 6.11 4.27
N GLY A 90 3.21 5.37 3.89
CA GLY A 90 3.25 4.39 2.81
C GLY A 90 3.42 2.94 3.26
N ALA A 91 3.14 2.60 4.52
CA ALA A 91 3.09 1.21 4.96
C ALA A 91 1.92 0.44 4.30
N ASP A 92 2.09 -0.85 4.12
CA ASP A 92 1.09 -1.72 3.49
C ASP A 92 0.15 -2.34 4.51
N ASP A 93 0.63 -2.65 5.71
CA ASP A 93 -0.17 -3.20 6.79
C ASP A 93 0.40 -2.82 8.15
N TYR A 94 -0.36 -3.08 9.23
CA TYR A 94 -0.01 -2.76 10.62
C TYR A 94 -0.34 -3.89 11.55
N ILE A 95 0.49 -4.01 12.60
CA ILE A 95 0.20 -4.84 13.76
C ILE A 95 0.49 -4.05 15.03
N THR A 96 -0.40 -4.10 16.03
CA THR A 96 -0.24 -3.37 17.28
C THR A 96 0.38 -4.24 18.36
N LYS A 97 1.36 -3.70 19.10
CA LYS A 97 1.90 -4.35 20.30
C LYS A 97 0.90 -4.23 21.49
N PRO A 98 0.66 -5.30 22.26
CA PRO A 98 1.18 -6.65 22.07
C PRO A 98 0.44 -7.38 20.94
N PHE A 99 1.14 -8.21 20.17
CA PHE A 99 0.58 -9.02 19.10
C PHE A 99 0.89 -10.50 19.28
N ASP A 100 0.08 -11.33 18.65
CA ASP A 100 0.33 -12.76 18.53
C ASP A 100 1.31 -13.03 17.38
N LEU A 101 2.28 -13.94 17.59
CA LEU A 101 3.25 -14.31 16.56
C LEU A 101 2.58 -15.02 15.37
N GLU A 102 1.49 -15.74 15.59
CA GLU A 102 0.71 -16.35 14.51
C GLU A 102 -0.02 -15.28 13.69
N GLU A 103 -0.55 -14.23 14.32
CA GLU A 103 -1.13 -13.08 13.60
C GLU A 103 -0.07 -12.41 12.72
N LEU A 104 1.12 -12.14 13.27
CA LEU A 104 2.25 -11.60 12.53
C LEU A 104 2.58 -12.48 11.31
N HIS A 105 2.66 -13.80 11.51
CA HIS A 105 2.96 -14.76 10.45
C HIS A 105 1.90 -14.73 9.33
N VAL A 106 0.62 -14.70 9.69
CA VAL A 106 -0.48 -14.63 8.71
C VAL A 106 -0.39 -13.35 7.88
N ARG A 107 -0.10 -12.20 8.51
CA ARG A 107 0.05 -10.91 7.82
C ARG A 107 1.25 -10.91 6.86
N ILE A 108 2.39 -11.44 7.30
CA ILE A 108 3.60 -11.59 6.45
C ILE A 108 3.29 -12.46 5.24
N LYS A 109 2.70 -13.64 5.44
CA LYS A 109 2.31 -14.53 4.34
C LYS A 109 1.34 -13.87 3.36
N ALA A 110 0.41 -13.08 3.86
CA ALA A 110 -0.51 -12.34 3.03
C ALA A 110 0.21 -11.29 2.16
N LEU A 111 1.20 -10.57 2.70
CA LEU A 111 2.03 -9.63 1.97
C LEU A 111 2.87 -10.35 0.89
N LEU A 112 3.54 -11.43 1.24
CA LEU A 112 4.41 -12.21 0.33
C LEU A 112 3.64 -12.92 -0.79
N ARG A 113 2.43 -13.43 -0.52
CA ARG A 113 1.60 -14.06 -1.54
C ARG A 113 1.28 -13.12 -2.70
N ARG A 114 1.19 -11.82 -2.43
CA ARG A 114 0.89 -10.79 -3.42
C ARG A 114 2.08 -10.53 -4.33
N THR A 115 3.30 -10.41 -3.74
CA THR A 115 4.53 -10.27 -4.51
C THR A 115 4.75 -11.49 -5.44
N ASN A 116 4.50 -12.69 -4.94
CA ASN A 116 4.60 -13.91 -5.74
C ASN A 116 3.52 -14.02 -6.84
N ARG A 117 2.29 -13.55 -6.61
CA ARG A 117 1.26 -13.47 -7.65
C ARG A 117 1.64 -12.52 -8.77
N ALA A 118 2.22 -11.38 -8.45
CA ALA A 118 2.72 -10.45 -9.46
C ALA A 118 3.85 -11.08 -10.29
N GLN A 119 4.75 -11.85 -9.67
CA GLN A 119 5.84 -12.54 -10.36
C GLN A 119 5.36 -13.74 -11.19
N LEU A 120 4.42 -14.54 -10.69
CA LEU A 120 3.85 -15.68 -11.41
C LEU A 120 2.97 -15.24 -12.60
N ASN A 121 2.30 -14.12 -12.47
CA ASN A 121 1.54 -13.53 -13.56
C ASN A 121 2.44 -12.86 -14.61
N SER A 122 3.69 -12.50 -14.28
CA SER A 122 4.67 -11.96 -15.23
C SER A 122 5.15 -13.00 -16.27
N SER A 123 4.95 -14.30 -16.01
CA SER A 123 5.25 -15.37 -16.99
C SER A 123 4.13 -15.61 -18.01
N ASN A 124 2.91 -15.18 -17.73
CA ASN A 124 1.84 -15.04 -18.72
C ASN A 124 1.75 -13.55 -19.04
N GLN A 125 2.00 -13.13 -20.28
CA GLN A 125 1.87 -11.76 -20.78
C GLN A 125 0.70 -11.06 -20.06
N GLN A 126 1.01 -10.27 -19.03
CA GLN A 126 -0.03 -9.49 -18.35
C GLN A 126 -0.47 -8.43 -19.36
N GLU A 127 -1.65 -8.63 -19.91
CA GLU A 127 -2.26 -7.70 -20.84
C GLU A 127 -2.37 -6.33 -20.16
N ILE A 128 -1.92 -5.31 -20.87
CA ILE A 128 -2.21 -3.92 -20.51
C ILE A 128 -3.73 -3.78 -20.47
N LEU A 129 -4.27 -3.52 -19.29
CA LEU A 129 -5.71 -3.41 -19.09
C LEU A 129 -6.17 -1.96 -19.31
N ASN A 130 -6.94 -1.75 -20.36
CA ASN A 130 -7.46 -0.43 -20.72
C ASN A 130 -8.91 -0.26 -20.24
N TYR A 131 -9.13 0.80 -19.46
CA TYR A 131 -10.44 1.18 -18.93
C TYR A 131 -10.71 2.67 -19.25
N GLY A 132 -10.99 2.98 -20.52
CA GLY A 132 -11.19 4.37 -20.95
C GLY A 132 -9.96 5.26 -20.70
N PRO A 133 -10.04 6.27 -19.82
CA PRO A 133 -8.91 7.18 -19.55
C PRO A 133 -7.83 6.58 -18.66
N LEU A 134 -8.01 5.33 -18.20
CA LEU A 134 -7.13 4.63 -17.29
C LEU A 134 -6.55 3.37 -17.93
N THR A 135 -5.23 3.24 -17.91
CA THR A 135 -4.51 2.05 -18.35
C THR A 135 -3.67 1.51 -17.20
N LEU A 136 -3.88 0.25 -16.83
CA LEU A 136 -3.04 -0.44 -15.85
C LEU A 136 -1.82 -1.06 -16.52
N VAL A 137 -0.64 -0.85 -15.92
CA VAL A 137 0.63 -1.45 -16.32
C VAL A 137 1.15 -2.32 -15.16
N PRO A 138 0.75 -3.60 -15.08
CA PRO A 138 1.02 -4.46 -13.92
C PRO A 138 2.50 -4.64 -13.62
N GLU A 139 3.34 -4.80 -14.63
CA GLU A 139 4.79 -5.03 -14.49
C GLU A 139 5.52 -3.94 -13.70
N ARG A 140 4.97 -2.72 -13.69
CA ARG A 140 5.58 -1.55 -13.06
C ARG A 140 4.80 -1.02 -11.86
N PHE A 141 3.67 -1.66 -11.51
CA PHE A 141 2.69 -1.10 -10.56
C PHE A 141 2.34 0.35 -10.89
N GLU A 142 2.13 0.61 -12.18
CA GLU A 142 1.90 1.94 -12.70
C GLU A 142 0.50 2.00 -13.33
N VAL A 143 -0.13 3.13 -13.19
CA VAL A 143 -1.35 3.46 -13.93
C VAL A 143 -1.09 4.66 -14.81
N ILE A 144 -1.44 4.56 -16.08
CA ILE A 144 -1.50 5.72 -16.96
C ILE A 144 -2.89 6.31 -16.79
N TRP A 145 -2.96 7.49 -16.19
CA TRP A 145 -4.18 8.20 -15.89
C TRP A 145 -4.22 9.53 -16.65
N PHE A 146 -5.17 9.67 -17.56
CA PHE A 146 -5.21 10.79 -18.50
C PHE A 146 -3.87 11.06 -19.20
N GLU A 147 -3.24 10.02 -19.74
CA GLU A 147 -1.91 10.06 -20.39
C GLU A 147 -0.73 10.39 -19.46
N SER A 148 -0.98 10.54 -18.16
CA SER A 148 0.07 10.81 -17.17
C SER A 148 0.40 9.54 -16.40
N PRO A 149 1.67 9.12 -16.31
CA PRO A 149 2.05 7.97 -15.50
C PRO A 149 1.94 8.30 -14.01
N VAL A 150 1.32 7.41 -13.27
CA VAL A 150 1.14 7.49 -11.81
C VAL A 150 1.65 6.20 -11.20
N ARG A 151 2.71 6.29 -10.41
CA ARG A 151 3.27 5.13 -9.71
C ARG A 151 2.46 4.83 -8.46
N LEU A 152 2.07 3.58 -8.32
CA LEU A 152 1.36 3.05 -7.16
C LEU A 152 2.28 2.14 -6.36
N THR A 153 2.01 1.96 -5.06
CA THR A 153 2.55 0.81 -4.34
C THR A 153 1.83 -0.45 -4.83
N HIS A 154 2.40 -1.61 -4.56
CA HIS A 154 1.77 -2.88 -4.93
C HIS A 154 0.32 -2.97 -4.42
N LEU A 155 0.10 -2.58 -3.18
CA LEU A 155 -1.22 -2.64 -2.54
C LEU A 155 -2.23 -1.63 -3.08
N GLU A 156 -1.77 -0.43 -3.39
CA GLU A 156 -2.61 0.56 -4.08
C GLU A 156 -3.01 0.07 -5.48
N PHE A 157 -2.09 -0.61 -6.18
CA PHE A 157 -2.36 -1.19 -7.48
C PHE A 157 -3.42 -2.29 -7.39
N GLU A 158 -3.27 -3.24 -6.45
CA GLU A 158 -4.22 -4.32 -6.23
C GLU A 158 -5.61 -3.79 -5.81
N LEU A 159 -5.65 -2.78 -4.96
CA LEU A 159 -6.90 -2.13 -4.56
C LEU A 159 -7.58 -1.46 -5.75
N LEU A 160 -6.83 -0.73 -6.56
CA LEU A 160 -7.37 -0.09 -7.76
C LEU A 160 -7.86 -1.16 -8.75
N HIS A 161 -7.11 -2.24 -8.96
CA HIS A 161 -7.48 -3.35 -9.83
C HIS A 161 -8.76 -4.04 -9.34
N CYS A 162 -8.88 -4.32 -8.05
CA CYS A 162 -10.10 -4.88 -7.44
C CYS A 162 -11.35 -4.02 -7.71
N LEU A 163 -11.20 -2.69 -7.60
CA LEU A 163 -12.29 -1.75 -7.88
C LEU A 163 -12.61 -1.64 -9.38
N LEU A 164 -11.59 -1.72 -10.25
CA LEU A 164 -11.76 -1.68 -11.70
C LEU A 164 -12.48 -2.89 -12.25
N GLN A 165 -12.17 -4.09 -11.76
CA GLN A 165 -12.88 -5.31 -12.14
C GLN A 165 -14.39 -5.23 -11.86
N ARG A 166 -14.80 -4.35 -10.95
CA ARG A 166 -16.19 -4.09 -10.54
C ARG A 166 -16.61 -2.65 -10.80
N HIS A 167 -16.04 -2.07 -11.84
CA HIS A 167 -16.31 -0.69 -12.25
C HIS A 167 -17.83 -0.40 -12.27
N GLY A 168 -18.21 0.71 -11.65
CA GLY A 168 -19.61 1.12 -11.51
C GLY A 168 -20.42 0.36 -10.44
N GLN A 169 -19.81 -0.63 -9.76
CA GLN A 169 -20.45 -1.38 -8.68
C GLN A 169 -19.86 -1.02 -7.32
N THR A 170 -20.65 -1.13 -6.28
CA THR A 170 -20.17 -0.95 -4.91
C THR A 170 -19.50 -2.22 -4.42
N VAL A 171 -18.24 -2.10 -3.98
CA VAL A 171 -17.45 -3.19 -3.43
C VAL A 171 -17.41 -3.06 -1.92
N SER A 172 -17.83 -4.11 -1.20
CA SER A 172 -17.87 -4.08 0.26
C SER A 172 -16.45 -4.12 0.86
N PRO A 173 -16.24 -3.54 2.06
CA PRO A 173 -14.95 -3.62 2.75
C PRO A 173 -14.48 -5.06 2.97
N SER A 174 -15.37 -5.96 3.33
CA SER A 174 -15.06 -7.38 3.52
C SER A 174 -14.50 -8.04 2.26
N LEU A 175 -15.11 -7.75 1.09
CA LEU A 175 -14.62 -8.27 -0.19
C LEU A 175 -13.26 -7.67 -0.55
N ILE A 176 -13.07 -6.38 -0.31
CA ILE A 176 -11.78 -5.70 -0.54
C ILE A 176 -10.69 -6.34 0.35
N LEU A 177 -10.94 -6.53 1.66
CA LEU A 177 -9.99 -7.17 2.57
C LEU A 177 -9.63 -8.58 2.12
N LYS A 178 -10.61 -9.36 1.74
CA LYS A 178 -10.40 -10.74 1.27
C LYS A 178 -9.58 -10.80 -0.02
N GLU A 179 -9.89 -9.97 -1.00
CA GLU A 179 -9.21 -10.01 -2.30
C GLU A 179 -7.86 -9.32 -2.29
N VAL A 180 -7.76 -8.16 -1.62
CA VAL A 180 -6.56 -7.34 -1.63
C VAL A 180 -5.63 -7.71 -0.46
N TRP A 181 -6.13 -7.96 0.73
CA TRP A 181 -5.32 -8.34 1.91
C TRP A 181 -5.28 -9.86 2.13
N GLY A 182 -6.28 -10.60 1.65
CA GLY A 182 -6.31 -12.06 1.66
C GLY A 182 -6.55 -12.69 3.01
N TYR A 183 -7.10 -11.94 3.96
CA TYR A 183 -7.58 -12.45 5.25
C TYR A 183 -9.03 -12.04 5.49
N GLU A 184 -9.72 -12.81 6.34
CA GLU A 184 -11.10 -12.49 6.70
C GLU A 184 -11.13 -11.24 7.59
N PRO A 185 -12.13 -10.39 7.40
CA PRO A 185 -12.18 -9.09 8.05
C PRO A 185 -12.68 -9.23 9.49
N ASP A 186 -11.79 -9.28 10.43
CA ASP A 186 -12.22 -9.15 11.83
C ASP A 186 -12.11 -7.73 12.35
N ASP A 187 -11.82 -6.69 11.71
CA ASP A 187 -11.95 -5.31 12.24
C ASP A 187 -11.06 -4.24 11.57
N ASP A 188 -10.32 -4.51 10.51
CA ASP A 188 -9.35 -3.51 10.02
C ASP A 188 -9.84 -2.70 8.78
N ILE A 189 -11.10 -2.23 8.85
CA ILE A 189 -11.67 -1.32 7.82
C ILE A 189 -10.84 -0.04 7.69
N GLU A 190 -10.11 0.37 8.73
CA GLU A 190 -9.25 1.55 8.70
C GLU A 190 -8.10 1.40 7.70
N THR A 191 -7.54 0.20 7.54
CA THR A 191 -6.52 -0.10 6.52
C THR A 191 -7.03 0.25 5.12
N ILE A 192 -8.26 -0.15 4.78
CA ILE A 192 -8.86 0.18 3.48
C ILE A 192 -9.02 1.69 3.32
N ARG A 193 -9.54 2.38 4.34
CA ARG A 193 -9.79 3.83 4.29
C ARG A 193 -8.53 4.60 3.94
N VAL A 194 -7.42 4.19 4.51
CA VAL A 194 -6.15 4.85 4.27
C VAL A 194 -5.62 4.61 2.88
N HIS A 195 -5.66 3.37 2.38
CA HIS A 195 -5.22 3.08 1.02
C HIS A 195 -6.13 3.71 -0.04
N VAL A 196 -7.44 3.78 0.22
CA VAL A 196 -8.38 4.58 -0.60
C VAL A 196 -8.00 6.06 -0.59
N ARG A 197 -7.61 6.62 0.57
CA ARG A 197 -7.13 8.00 0.65
C ARG A 197 -5.85 8.21 -0.16
N HIS A 198 -4.91 7.27 -0.12
CA HIS A 198 -3.68 7.33 -0.92
C HIS A 198 -3.99 7.30 -2.41
N LEU A 199 -4.84 6.38 -2.86
CA LEU A 199 -5.30 6.34 -4.24
C LEU A 199 -5.95 7.66 -4.66
N ARG A 200 -6.82 8.21 -3.82
CA ARG A 200 -7.43 9.53 -4.07
C ARG A 200 -6.40 10.64 -4.19
N THR A 201 -5.38 10.64 -3.33
CA THR A 201 -4.30 11.64 -3.41
C THR A 201 -3.53 11.55 -4.73
N LYS A 202 -3.45 10.37 -5.33
CA LYS A 202 -2.75 10.12 -6.58
C LYS A 202 -3.62 10.30 -7.83
N LEU A 203 -4.91 9.98 -7.74
CA LEU A 203 -5.81 9.87 -8.90
C LEU A 203 -6.92 10.92 -8.95
N GLU A 204 -7.29 11.55 -7.82
CA GLU A 204 -8.34 12.56 -7.78
C GLU A 204 -7.78 13.97 -7.94
N PRO A 205 -8.50 14.88 -8.62
CA PRO A 205 -8.15 16.31 -8.62
C PRO A 205 -8.19 16.94 -7.23
N ASP A 206 -9.20 16.59 -6.42
CA ASP A 206 -9.32 16.93 -5.00
C ASP A 206 -9.65 15.68 -4.19
N PRO A 207 -8.69 15.14 -3.41
CA PRO A 207 -8.91 13.94 -2.59
C PRO A 207 -10.04 14.07 -1.56
N ARG A 208 -10.41 15.31 -1.19
CA ARG A 208 -11.49 15.60 -0.23
C ARG A 208 -12.86 15.59 -0.87
N LYS A 209 -12.91 15.73 -2.21
CA LYS A 209 -14.14 15.71 -3.03
C LYS A 209 -13.98 14.70 -4.16
N PRO A 210 -13.86 13.39 -3.84
CA PRO A 210 -13.54 12.37 -4.83
C PRO A 210 -14.63 12.24 -5.88
N LYS A 211 -14.23 12.23 -7.15
CA LYS A 211 -15.10 12.08 -8.31
C LYS A 211 -15.10 10.65 -8.84
N PHE A 212 -13.96 9.97 -8.72
CA PHE A 212 -13.74 8.65 -9.31
C PHE A 212 -13.89 7.54 -8.27
N ILE A 213 -13.18 7.63 -7.15
CA ILE A 213 -13.23 6.62 -6.09
C ILE A 213 -14.21 7.10 -5.00
N LYS A 214 -15.48 6.75 -5.15
CA LYS A 214 -16.56 7.21 -4.26
C LYS A 214 -16.70 6.33 -3.03
N THR A 215 -17.09 6.95 -1.91
CA THR A 215 -17.55 6.21 -0.72
C THR A 215 -19.06 6.07 -0.77
N VAL A 216 -19.55 4.83 -0.72
CA VAL A 216 -20.96 4.53 -0.56
C VAL A 216 -21.19 4.21 0.91
N TYR A 217 -21.79 5.15 1.64
CA TYR A 217 -21.94 5.04 3.09
C TYR A 217 -22.71 3.77 3.48
N GLY A 218 -22.14 3.04 4.45
CA GLY A 218 -22.71 1.77 4.92
C GLY A 218 -22.54 0.58 3.98
N ALA A 219 -21.99 0.78 2.75
CA ALA A 219 -21.87 -0.29 1.76
C ALA A 219 -20.43 -0.53 1.28
N GLY A 220 -19.61 0.51 1.12
CA GLY A 220 -18.22 0.34 0.68
C GLY A 220 -17.71 1.41 -0.27
N TYR A 221 -17.02 1.00 -1.32
CA TYR A 221 -16.40 1.88 -2.30
C TYR A 221 -16.82 1.53 -3.72
N CYS A 222 -16.93 2.54 -4.56
CA CYS A 222 -17.27 2.39 -5.97
C CYS A 222 -16.29 3.21 -6.82
N LEU A 223 -15.76 2.61 -7.87
CA LEU A 223 -14.96 3.32 -8.87
C LEU A 223 -15.85 3.68 -10.06
N GLU A 224 -15.95 4.95 -10.37
CA GLU A 224 -16.64 5.46 -11.55
C GLU A 224 -15.67 6.22 -12.44
N LEU A 225 -15.47 5.77 -13.66
CA LEU A 225 -14.62 6.43 -14.63
C LEU A 225 -15.44 7.39 -15.49
N PRO A 226 -14.86 8.55 -15.86
CA PRO A 226 -15.55 9.47 -16.75
C PRO A 226 -15.69 8.88 -18.15
N THR A 227 -16.80 9.15 -18.80
CA THR A 227 -17.11 8.67 -20.16
C THR A 227 -17.47 9.83 -21.08
N GLY A 228 -17.22 9.69 -22.38
CA GLY A 228 -17.61 10.67 -23.37
C GLY A 228 -16.97 12.06 -23.16
N LEU A 229 -17.77 13.12 -23.25
CA LEU A 229 -17.30 14.50 -23.09
C LEU A 229 -16.73 14.82 -21.70
N ALA A 230 -17.18 14.11 -20.67
CA ALA A 230 -16.69 14.28 -19.29
C ALA A 230 -15.22 13.88 -19.11
N VAL A 231 -14.63 13.11 -20.03
CA VAL A 231 -13.22 12.74 -20.01
C VAL A 231 -12.32 13.97 -20.14
N ASN A 232 -12.64 14.88 -21.07
CA ASN A 232 -11.84 16.07 -21.33
C ASN A 232 -11.86 17.05 -20.15
N ASP A 233 -13.01 17.21 -19.50
CA ASP A 233 -13.14 18.08 -18.33
C ASP A 233 -12.40 17.50 -17.13
N ALA A 234 -12.54 16.20 -16.88
CA ALA A 234 -11.83 15.49 -15.85
C ALA A 234 -10.29 15.52 -16.06
N LYS A 235 -9.84 15.38 -17.31
CA LYS A 235 -8.41 15.51 -17.67
C LYS A 235 -7.86 16.90 -17.34
N LYS A 236 -8.56 17.96 -17.72
CA LYS A 236 -8.14 19.34 -17.41
C LYS A 236 -8.04 19.58 -15.90
N GLU A 237 -9.06 19.18 -15.16
CA GLU A 237 -9.06 19.33 -13.69
C GLU A 237 -7.90 18.57 -13.03
N PHE A 238 -7.64 17.34 -13.48
CA PHE A 238 -6.55 16.52 -12.94
C PHE A 238 -5.18 17.14 -13.22
N LEU A 239 -4.92 17.58 -14.46
CA LEU A 239 -3.64 18.19 -14.84
C LEU A 239 -3.40 19.50 -14.08
N ASN A 240 -4.40 20.38 -14.01
CA ASN A 240 -4.31 21.65 -13.27
C ASN A 240 -4.02 21.43 -11.78
N SER A 241 -4.61 20.40 -11.17
CA SER A 241 -4.36 20.07 -9.77
C SER A 241 -2.93 19.62 -9.51
N ARG A 242 -2.31 18.92 -10.45
CA ARG A 242 -0.90 18.49 -10.36
C ARG A 242 0.09 19.63 -10.51
N GLU A 243 -0.15 20.53 -11.45
CA GLU A 243 0.68 21.73 -11.62
C GLU A 243 0.67 22.60 -10.34
N SER A 244 -0.50 22.81 -9.76
CA SER A 244 -0.64 23.57 -8.51
C SER A 244 0.09 22.92 -7.32
N ASN A 245 0.15 21.59 -7.27
CA ASN A 245 0.88 20.84 -6.24
C ASN A 245 2.40 20.82 -6.44
N LEU A 246 2.91 21.06 -7.65
CA LEU A 246 4.34 21.18 -7.94
C LEU A 246 4.91 22.55 -7.57
N ILE A 247 4.08 23.60 -7.62
CA ILE A 247 4.47 24.99 -7.29
C ILE A 247 4.53 25.22 -5.77
N ASN A 248 3.80 24.42 -4.98
CA ASN A 248 3.68 24.56 -3.52
C ASN A 248 4.61 23.58 -2.74
N ARG A 249 5.61 22.98 -3.35
CA ARG A 249 6.65 22.15 -2.73
C ARG A 249 8.01 22.82 -2.86
#